data_9bb2ffcc5c300aaca4aa0e37da53d97d
#
_entry.id   9bb2ffcc5c300aaca4aa0e37da53d97d
#
_cell.length_a   1.000
_cell.length_b   1.000
_cell.length_c   1.000
_cell.angle_alpha   90.00
_cell.angle_beta   90.00
_cell.angle_gamma   90.00
#
_symmetry.space_group_name_H-M   'P 1'
#
loop_
_entity.id
_entity.type
_entity.pdbx_description
1 polymer ?
#
loop_
_entity_poly.entity_id
_entity_poly.type
_entity_poly.pdbx_seq_one_letter_code
_entity_poly.pdbx_strand_id
1 'polypeptide(L)'
;MEMNTRIQVEHTVTEEVIDHDLIKEQIKIAAGEKIGKKNYIPMMHAMECRINAEDVFNNFRPTPGTITSFHSPKGHGVRVDTHVYSGYTVSPHYDSMIAKLICRAQTREECIKKMRRALDEFIIDGVKTTIPFHRKLMDDESFQKGKFHTGFLETFNMKDEPKSEKKEKVK
;
A
#
# COMPACT_ATOMS: atom_id res chain seq x y z
N MET A 1 10.40 13.56 18.16
CA MET A 1 8.99 13.07 18.15
C MET A 1 8.11 14.28 17.92
N GLU A 2 7.18 14.22 16.97
CA GLU A 2 6.24 15.30 16.64
C GLU A 2 4.81 14.78 16.64
N MET A 3 3.84 15.68 16.72
CA MET A 3 2.42 15.36 16.55
C MET A 3 1.90 16.02 15.28
N ASN A 4 1.39 15.21 14.36
CA ASN A 4 0.77 15.68 13.13
C ASN A 4 -0.72 15.93 13.37
N THR A 5 -1.11 17.20 13.56
CA THR A 5 -2.50 17.61 13.83
C THR A 5 -3.32 17.74 12.54
N ARG A 6 -3.22 16.80 11.65
CA ARG A 6 -3.89 16.72 10.33
C ARG A 6 -4.15 15.28 9.97
N ILE A 7 -4.99 15.05 8.96
CA ILE A 7 -5.13 13.71 8.38
C ILE A 7 -3.78 13.22 7.83
N GLN A 8 -3.50 11.94 7.97
CA GLN A 8 -2.27 11.30 7.49
C GLN A 8 -2.57 10.35 6.34
N VAL A 9 -1.55 10.00 5.55
CA VAL A 9 -1.69 9.07 4.42
C VAL A 9 -2.28 7.74 4.89
N GLU A 10 -1.82 7.24 6.03
CA GLU A 10 -2.17 5.96 6.64
C GLU A 10 -3.53 5.93 7.37
N HIS A 11 -4.35 7.00 7.29
CA HIS A 11 -5.69 7.03 7.91
C HIS A 11 -6.58 5.86 7.46
N THR A 12 -6.36 5.35 6.26
CA THR A 12 -7.11 4.23 5.68
C THR A 12 -6.98 2.95 6.51
N VAL A 13 -5.82 2.70 7.14
CA VAL A 13 -5.64 1.54 8.05
C VAL A 13 -6.60 1.67 9.26
N THR A 14 -6.69 2.86 9.84
CA THR A 14 -7.61 3.13 10.95
C THR A 14 -9.05 2.94 10.50
N GLU A 15 -9.44 3.50 9.36
CA GLU A 15 -10.80 3.34 8.80
C GLU A 15 -11.19 1.86 8.65
N GLU A 16 -10.27 1.05 8.10
CA GLU A 16 -10.53 -0.38 7.85
C GLU A 16 -10.61 -1.23 9.14
N VAL A 17 -9.93 -0.84 10.22
CA VAL A 17 -9.97 -1.64 11.47
C VAL A 17 -11.12 -1.24 12.39
N ILE A 18 -11.64 0.00 12.29
CA ILE A 18 -12.74 0.49 13.15
C ILE A 18 -14.06 0.67 12.39
N ASP A 19 -14.08 0.42 11.08
CA ASP A 19 -15.23 0.61 10.18
C ASP A 19 -15.84 2.02 10.33
N HIS A 20 -14.98 3.05 10.15
CA HIS A 20 -15.36 4.44 10.31
C HIS A 20 -14.65 5.36 9.32
N ASP A 21 -15.43 6.19 8.60
CA ASP A 21 -14.94 7.13 7.59
C ASP A 21 -14.42 8.42 8.25
N LEU A 22 -13.10 8.53 8.41
CA LEU A 22 -12.45 9.67 9.04
C LEU A 22 -12.54 10.94 8.19
N ILE A 23 -12.50 10.84 6.88
CA ILE A 23 -12.62 11.98 5.96
C ILE A 23 -14.02 12.58 6.06
N LYS A 24 -15.05 11.74 6.08
CA LYS A 24 -16.44 12.17 6.27
C LYS A 24 -16.62 12.89 7.61
N GLU A 25 -16.06 12.34 8.70
CA GLU A 25 -16.12 12.99 10.00
C GLU A 25 -15.39 14.34 10.02
N GLN A 26 -14.25 14.45 9.34
CA GLN A 26 -13.52 15.72 9.19
C GLN A 26 -14.38 16.78 8.48
N ILE A 27 -15.10 16.40 7.44
CA ILE A 27 -16.02 17.30 6.71
C ILE A 27 -17.18 17.74 7.61
N LYS A 28 -17.78 16.84 8.37
CA LYS A 28 -18.87 17.15 9.31
C LYS A 28 -18.42 18.11 10.41
N ILE A 29 -17.23 17.87 10.98
CA ILE A 29 -16.64 18.75 12.00
C ILE A 29 -16.41 20.15 11.43
N ALA A 30 -15.90 20.25 10.21
CA ALA A 30 -15.73 21.53 9.53
C ALA A 30 -17.07 22.26 9.27
N ALA A 31 -18.15 21.50 9.10
CA ALA A 31 -19.52 22.03 9.01
C ALA A 31 -20.15 22.40 10.37
N GLY A 32 -19.41 22.24 11.48
CA GLY A 32 -19.87 22.59 12.84
C GLY A 32 -20.54 21.45 13.60
N GLU A 33 -20.56 20.22 13.08
CA GLU A 33 -21.08 19.07 13.81
C GLU A 33 -20.13 18.66 14.95
N LYS A 34 -20.68 18.17 16.04
CA LYS A 34 -19.87 17.66 17.16
C LYS A 34 -19.47 16.21 16.94
N ILE A 35 -18.25 15.87 17.33
CA ILE A 35 -17.80 14.47 17.36
C ILE A 35 -18.68 13.67 18.33
N GLY A 36 -19.25 12.59 17.86
CA GLY A 36 -20.02 11.67 18.68
C GLY A 36 -19.13 10.98 19.73
N LYS A 37 -19.68 10.72 20.92
CA LYS A 37 -19.01 9.92 21.95
C LYS A 37 -19.08 8.43 21.57
N LYS A 38 -18.22 7.96 20.67
CA LYS A 38 -18.08 6.54 20.35
C LYS A 38 -16.70 6.06 20.80
N ASN A 39 -16.68 4.93 21.50
CA ASN A 39 -15.44 4.18 21.69
C ASN A 39 -15.26 3.29 20.47
N TYR A 40 -14.30 3.61 19.61
CA TYR A 40 -13.95 2.80 18.47
C TYR A 40 -13.01 1.66 18.92
N ILE A 41 -13.46 0.43 18.75
CA ILE A 41 -12.67 -0.76 19.07
C ILE A 41 -12.22 -1.39 17.76
N PRO A 42 -10.91 -1.60 17.56
CA PRO A 42 -10.41 -2.33 16.39
C PRO A 42 -10.98 -3.73 16.33
N MET A 43 -11.65 -4.08 15.21
CA MET A 43 -12.29 -5.37 15.03
C MET A 43 -11.58 -6.24 14.00
N MET A 44 -10.69 -5.64 13.22
CA MET A 44 -10.01 -6.27 12.10
C MET A 44 -8.51 -6.01 12.17
N HIS A 45 -7.74 -6.73 11.37
CA HIS A 45 -6.36 -6.39 11.06
C HIS A 45 -6.31 -5.75 9.67
N ALA A 46 -5.62 -4.62 9.52
CA ALA A 46 -5.44 -3.96 8.24
C ALA A 46 -3.98 -3.61 7.98
N MET A 47 -3.63 -3.52 6.71
CA MET A 47 -2.31 -3.15 6.23
C MET A 47 -2.45 -2.27 5.01
N GLU A 48 -1.62 -1.23 4.92
CA GLU A 48 -1.49 -0.36 3.75
C GLU A 48 -0.10 -0.50 3.13
N CYS A 49 -0.04 -0.64 1.80
CA CYS A 49 1.16 -0.49 1.01
C CYS A 49 1.05 0.78 0.16
N ARG A 50 1.99 1.72 0.33
CA ARG A 50 2.11 2.90 -0.52
C ARG A 50 2.76 2.48 -1.84
N ILE A 51 2.02 2.58 -2.93
CA ILE A 51 2.52 2.27 -4.26
C ILE A 51 3.06 3.56 -4.87
N ASN A 52 4.38 3.65 -4.92
CA ASN A 52 5.11 4.79 -5.45
C ASN A 52 5.71 4.45 -6.83
N ALA A 53 5.82 5.44 -7.70
CA ALA A 53 6.54 5.35 -8.96
C ALA A 53 8.06 5.49 -8.70
N GLU A 54 8.67 4.42 -8.19
CA GLU A 54 10.06 4.36 -7.73
C GLU A 54 10.74 3.04 -8.12
N ASP A 55 12.03 3.12 -8.49
CA ASP A 55 12.86 1.95 -8.77
C ASP A 55 13.49 1.40 -7.50
N VAL A 56 12.91 0.34 -6.96
CA VAL A 56 13.37 -0.31 -5.72
C VAL A 56 14.75 -0.98 -5.84
N PHE A 57 15.18 -1.30 -7.06
CA PHE A 57 16.50 -1.88 -7.33
C PHE A 57 17.58 -0.81 -7.51
N ASN A 58 17.17 0.46 -7.63
CA ASN A 58 18.04 1.61 -7.78
C ASN A 58 17.78 2.65 -6.68
N ASN A 59 17.89 2.20 -5.44
CA ASN A 59 17.77 3.01 -4.22
C ASN A 59 16.46 3.86 -4.17
N PHE A 60 15.33 3.29 -4.60
CA PHE A 60 14.02 3.94 -4.62
C PHE A 60 14.01 5.27 -5.41
N ARG A 61 14.83 5.35 -6.46
CA ARG A 61 14.87 6.53 -7.32
C ARG A 61 13.51 6.74 -7.98
N PRO A 62 12.92 7.95 -7.93
CA PRO A 62 11.68 8.27 -8.63
C PRO A 62 11.76 7.97 -10.13
N THR A 63 10.68 7.41 -10.67
CA THR A 63 10.55 7.03 -12.09
C THR A 63 9.33 7.74 -12.70
N PRO A 64 9.44 9.06 -12.99
CA PRO A 64 8.37 9.76 -13.71
C PRO A 64 8.19 9.17 -15.11
N GLY A 65 6.98 9.22 -15.64
CA GLY A 65 6.67 8.66 -16.96
C GLY A 65 5.18 8.41 -17.15
N THR A 66 4.81 7.89 -18.31
CA THR A 66 3.40 7.61 -18.63
C THR A 66 3.07 6.15 -18.27
N ILE A 67 2.01 5.97 -17.49
CA ILE A 67 1.45 4.66 -17.17
C ILE A 67 0.75 4.12 -18.42
N THR A 68 1.27 3.04 -18.99
CA THR A 68 0.74 2.42 -20.21
C THR A 68 -0.36 1.42 -19.92
N SER A 69 -0.31 0.76 -18.76
CA SER A 69 -1.32 -0.18 -18.29
C SER A 69 -1.55 0.00 -16.80
N PHE A 70 -2.81 -0.02 -16.37
CA PHE A 70 -3.20 0.06 -14.98
C PHE A 70 -4.35 -0.90 -14.69
N HIS A 71 -4.08 -1.93 -13.88
CA HIS A 71 -5.08 -2.88 -13.42
C HIS A 71 -5.01 -3.03 -11.91
N SER A 72 -5.99 -2.50 -11.19
CA SER A 72 -6.05 -2.56 -9.73
C SER A 72 -6.63 -3.88 -9.25
N PRO A 73 -6.08 -4.48 -8.17
CA PRO A 73 -6.65 -5.64 -7.53
C PRO A 73 -8.02 -5.33 -6.93
N LYS A 74 -8.87 -6.35 -6.84
CA LYS A 74 -10.23 -6.22 -6.31
C LYS A 74 -10.57 -7.41 -5.40
N GLY A 75 -11.75 -7.32 -4.78
CA GLY A 75 -12.29 -8.39 -3.94
C GLY A 75 -12.56 -7.94 -2.51
N HIS A 76 -13.17 -8.82 -1.74
CA HIS A 76 -13.57 -8.54 -0.36
C HIS A 76 -12.36 -8.22 0.54
N GLY A 77 -12.39 -7.04 1.19
CA GLY A 77 -11.32 -6.58 2.07
C GLY A 77 -10.06 -6.12 1.31
N VAL A 78 -10.20 -5.73 0.03
CA VAL A 78 -9.18 -5.05 -0.76
C VAL A 78 -9.72 -3.70 -1.18
N ARG A 79 -8.98 -2.63 -0.86
CA ARG A 79 -9.27 -1.25 -1.22
C ARG A 79 -8.07 -0.64 -1.93
N VAL A 80 -8.31 0.09 -3.00
CA VAL A 80 -7.27 0.86 -3.71
C VAL A 80 -7.71 2.31 -3.80
N ASP A 81 -6.97 3.20 -3.16
CA ASP A 81 -7.14 4.65 -3.28
C ASP A 81 -6.09 5.16 -4.27
N THR A 82 -6.54 5.70 -5.39
CA THR A 82 -5.65 6.15 -6.47
C THR A 82 -6.26 7.30 -7.25
N HIS A 83 -5.40 8.11 -7.86
CA HIS A 83 -5.77 9.17 -8.81
C HIS A 83 -5.27 8.88 -10.23
N VAL A 84 -4.49 7.79 -10.41
CA VAL A 84 -3.91 7.45 -11.72
C VAL A 84 -4.74 6.42 -12.47
N TYR A 85 -4.53 6.36 -13.77
CA TYR A 85 -5.20 5.47 -14.72
C TYR A 85 -4.28 5.22 -15.92
N SER A 86 -4.64 4.29 -16.81
CA SER A 86 -3.88 4.07 -18.06
C SER A 86 -3.85 5.33 -18.90
N GLY A 87 -2.66 5.78 -19.28
CA GLY A 87 -2.42 7.05 -19.97
C GLY A 87 -2.07 8.23 -19.05
N TYR A 88 -2.16 8.07 -17.72
CA TYR A 88 -1.73 9.12 -16.79
C TYR A 88 -0.22 9.30 -16.80
N THR A 89 0.25 10.57 -16.78
CA THR A 89 1.67 10.89 -16.70
C THR A 89 2.07 11.29 -15.29
N VAL A 90 2.93 10.48 -14.66
CA VAL A 90 3.50 10.77 -13.34
C VAL A 90 4.51 11.90 -13.48
N SER A 91 4.23 13.01 -12.80
CA SER A 91 5.06 14.23 -12.86
C SER A 91 6.35 14.06 -12.03
N PRO A 92 7.49 14.57 -12.49
CA PRO A 92 8.72 14.63 -11.69
C PRO A 92 8.70 15.74 -10.60
N HIS A 93 7.68 16.59 -10.58
CA HIS A 93 7.61 17.78 -9.72
C HIS A 93 6.80 17.55 -8.43
N TYR A 94 6.16 16.41 -8.29
CA TYR A 94 5.33 16.04 -7.13
C TYR A 94 5.80 14.73 -6.52
N ASP A 95 5.18 14.37 -5.40
CA ASP A 95 5.40 13.07 -4.73
C ASP A 95 5.17 11.90 -5.71
N SER A 96 5.99 10.86 -5.56
CA SER A 96 5.96 9.66 -6.40
C SER A 96 4.79 8.73 -6.10
N MET A 97 4.02 8.95 -5.03
CA MET A 97 2.92 8.07 -4.63
C MET A 97 1.77 8.15 -5.63
N ILE A 98 1.44 7.01 -6.26
CA ILE A 98 0.41 6.88 -7.28
C ILE A 98 -0.80 6.10 -6.82
N ALA A 99 -0.66 5.27 -5.79
CA ALA A 99 -1.78 4.55 -5.19
C ALA A 99 -1.47 4.15 -3.74
N LYS A 100 -2.53 3.85 -2.98
CA LYS A 100 -2.48 3.13 -1.73
C LYS A 100 -3.25 1.83 -1.92
N LEU A 101 -2.60 0.71 -1.62
CA LEU A 101 -3.25 -0.60 -1.59
C LEU A 101 -3.49 -0.97 -0.12
N ILE A 102 -4.74 -1.14 0.27
CA ILE A 102 -5.14 -1.47 1.63
C ILE A 102 -5.83 -2.84 1.62
N CYS A 103 -5.41 -3.71 2.54
CA CYS A 103 -6.06 -4.99 2.77
C CYS A 103 -6.51 -5.10 4.22
N ARG A 104 -7.69 -5.72 4.45
CA ARG A 104 -8.17 -6.07 5.78
C ARG A 104 -8.56 -7.55 5.87
N ALA A 105 -8.36 -8.14 7.06
CA ALA A 105 -8.76 -9.50 7.38
C ALA A 105 -8.99 -9.65 8.89
N GLN A 106 -9.44 -10.83 9.35
CA GLN A 106 -9.65 -11.09 10.77
C GLN A 106 -8.31 -11.16 11.54
N THR A 107 -7.29 -11.72 10.91
CA THR A 107 -5.96 -11.91 11.52
C THR A 107 -4.86 -11.24 10.69
N ARG A 108 -3.70 -11.01 11.33
CA ARG A 108 -2.50 -10.50 10.65
C ARG A 108 -2.05 -11.45 9.53
N GLU A 109 -2.06 -12.74 9.78
CA GLU A 109 -1.63 -13.75 8.81
C GLU A 109 -2.51 -13.72 7.55
N GLU A 110 -3.83 -13.71 7.72
CA GLU A 110 -4.78 -13.58 6.60
C GLU A 110 -4.61 -12.26 5.85
N CYS A 111 -4.35 -11.17 6.57
CA CYS A 111 -4.12 -9.85 5.98
C CYS A 111 -2.86 -9.86 5.10
N ILE A 112 -1.76 -10.47 5.56
CA ILE A 112 -0.52 -10.64 4.80
C ILE A 112 -0.76 -11.48 3.54
N LYS A 113 -1.45 -12.63 3.66
CA LYS A 113 -1.79 -13.49 2.51
C LYS A 113 -2.65 -12.72 1.48
N LYS A 114 -3.62 -11.95 1.93
CA LYS A 114 -4.47 -11.12 1.07
C LYS A 114 -3.68 -10.00 0.40
N MET A 115 -2.82 -9.31 1.13
CA MET A 115 -1.95 -8.27 0.59
C MET A 115 -1.00 -8.84 -0.48
N ARG A 116 -0.41 -10.00 -0.20
CA ARG A 116 0.45 -10.70 -1.16
C ARG A 116 -0.27 -10.98 -2.47
N ARG A 117 -1.47 -11.59 -2.42
CA ARG A 117 -2.31 -11.83 -3.61
C ARG A 117 -2.65 -10.51 -4.33
N ALA A 118 -3.06 -9.49 -3.59
CA ALA A 118 -3.41 -8.20 -4.18
C ALA A 118 -2.22 -7.53 -4.88
N LEU A 119 -1.01 -7.63 -4.32
CA LEU A 119 0.21 -7.14 -4.96
C LEU A 119 0.56 -7.92 -6.24
N ASP A 120 0.26 -9.23 -6.31
CA ASP A 120 0.43 -10.06 -7.51
C ASP A 120 -0.54 -9.66 -8.63
N GLU A 121 -1.76 -9.26 -8.27
CA GLU A 121 -2.79 -8.84 -9.21
C GLU A 121 -2.63 -7.38 -9.67
N PHE A 122 -1.82 -6.57 -8.96
CA PHE A 122 -1.68 -5.14 -9.23
C PHE A 122 -0.69 -4.92 -10.38
N ILE A 123 -1.20 -4.59 -11.57
CA ILE A 123 -0.40 -4.36 -12.78
C ILE A 123 -0.32 -2.85 -13.04
N ILE A 124 0.90 -2.33 -13.06
CA ILE A 124 1.20 -0.95 -13.45
C ILE A 124 2.42 -0.99 -14.36
N ASP A 125 2.22 -0.71 -15.64
CA ASP A 125 3.28 -0.68 -16.65
C ASP A 125 3.58 0.74 -17.10
N GLY A 126 4.78 0.96 -17.65
CA GLY A 126 5.26 2.26 -18.13
C GLY A 126 6.13 3.01 -17.13
N VAL A 127 5.99 2.72 -15.83
CA VAL A 127 6.85 3.22 -14.74
C VAL A 127 7.27 2.08 -13.83
N LYS A 128 8.42 2.21 -13.15
CA LYS A 128 8.78 1.27 -12.08
C LYS A 128 8.06 1.65 -10.81
N THR A 129 7.71 0.66 -9.99
CA THR A 129 6.94 0.88 -8.76
C THR A 129 7.54 0.15 -7.56
N THR A 130 7.05 0.49 -6.36
CA THR A 130 7.41 -0.16 -5.10
C THR A 130 6.76 -1.54 -4.92
N ILE A 131 5.92 -2.01 -5.85
CA ILE A 131 5.25 -3.32 -5.76
C ILE A 131 6.25 -4.47 -5.50
N PRO A 132 7.39 -4.60 -6.21
CA PRO A 132 8.35 -5.67 -5.95
C PRO A 132 8.93 -5.66 -4.54
N PHE A 133 9.15 -4.47 -3.96
CA PHE A 133 9.59 -4.33 -2.58
C PHE A 133 8.54 -4.86 -1.61
N HIS A 134 7.29 -4.43 -1.75
CA HIS A 134 6.20 -4.88 -0.89
C HIS A 134 5.97 -6.39 -1.01
N ARG A 135 6.07 -6.94 -2.22
CA ARG A 135 5.99 -8.40 -2.44
C ARG A 135 7.05 -9.15 -1.64
N LYS A 136 8.30 -8.73 -1.76
CA LYS A 136 9.41 -9.34 -1.01
C LYS A 136 9.21 -9.20 0.50
N LEU A 137 8.71 -8.04 0.95
CA LEU A 137 8.41 -7.80 2.35
C LEU A 137 7.34 -8.76 2.90
N MET A 138 6.30 -9.07 2.12
CA MET A 138 5.26 -10.03 2.53
C MET A 138 5.81 -11.46 2.70
N ASP A 139 6.90 -11.79 2.03
CA ASP A 139 7.56 -13.10 2.12
C ASP A 139 8.65 -13.15 3.22
N ASP A 140 9.00 -12.02 3.83
CA ASP A 140 10.01 -11.96 4.89
C ASP A 140 9.47 -12.53 6.21
N GLU A 141 10.22 -13.48 6.78
CA GLU A 141 9.82 -14.19 8.00
C GLU A 141 9.76 -13.26 9.23
N SER A 142 10.68 -12.31 9.33
CA SER A 142 10.71 -11.35 10.46
C SER A 142 9.50 -10.41 10.38
N PHE A 143 9.17 -9.95 9.17
CA PHE A 143 7.98 -9.15 8.95
C PHE A 143 6.69 -9.92 9.26
N GLN A 144 6.57 -11.16 8.79
CA GLN A 144 5.40 -12.01 9.07
C GLN A 144 5.20 -12.24 10.57
N LYS A 145 6.29 -12.47 11.32
CA LYS A 145 6.28 -12.67 12.78
C LYS A 145 6.15 -11.37 13.59
N GLY A 146 6.13 -10.20 12.93
CA GLY A 146 6.11 -8.91 13.62
C GLY A 146 7.41 -8.57 14.36
N LYS A 147 8.54 -9.21 14.01
CA LYS A 147 9.85 -9.01 14.62
C LYS A 147 10.67 -8.01 13.80
N PHE A 148 10.28 -6.76 13.81
CA PHE A 148 10.99 -5.68 13.13
C PHE A 148 11.05 -4.43 14.00
N HIS A 149 12.00 -3.55 13.71
CA HIS A 149 12.24 -2.29 14.39
C HIS A 149 12.63 -1.20 13.36
N THR A 150 12.89 0.01 13.80
CA THR A 150 13.17 1.16 12.91
C THR A 150 14.37 0.95 11.97
N GLY A 151 15.36 0.16 12.36
CA GLY A 151 16.52 -0.21 11.51
C GLY A 151 16.30 -1.43 10.61
N PHE A 152 15.09 -2.02 10.57
CA PHE A 152 14.83 -3.24 9.81
C PHE A 152 15.21 -3.12 8.32
N LEU A 153 14.88 -2.00 7.69
CA LEU A 153 15.14 -1.79 6.27
C LEU A 153 16.63 -1.63 5.93
N GLU A 154 17.49 -1.29 6.89
CA GLU A 154 18.94 -1.19 6.69
C GLU A 154 19.57 -2.56 6.37
N THR A 155 18.96 -3.62 6.88
CA THR A 155 19.39 -5.01 6.67
C THR A 155 18.56 -5.75 5.62
N PHE A 156 17.44 -5.15 5.16
CA PHE A 156 16.54 -5.75 4.18
C PHE A 156 17.16 -5.72 2.77
N ASN A 157 17.50 -6.89 2.23
CA ASN A 157 18.19 -6.99 0.94
C ASN A 157 17.22 -7.08 -0.24
N MET A 158 17.21 -6.07 -1.12
CA MET A 158 16.42 -6.07 -2.37
C MET A 158 17.09 -6.79 -3.55
N LYS A 159 18.40 -7.09 -3.46
CA LYS A 159 19.21 -7.56 -4.61
C LYS A 159 18.94 -9.00 -5.05
N ASP A 160 18.30 -9.81 -4.20
CA ASP A 160 17.89 -11.15 -4.60
C ASP A 160 16.56 -11.06 -5.37
N GLU A 161 16.63 -10.97 -6.71
CA GLU A 161 15.42 -11.11 -7.54
C GLU A 161 14.77 -12.47 -7.27
N PRO A 162 13.43 -12.54 -7.10
CA PRO A 162 12.75 -13.83 -7.16
C PRO A 162 13.05 -14.41 -8.54
N LYS A 163 13.64 -15.61 -8.60
CA LYS A 163 13.91 -16.33 -9.85
C LYS A 163 12.61 -16.37 -10.63
N SER A 164 12.54 -15.64 -11.75
CA SER A 164 11.41 -15.71 -12.66
C SER A 164 11.22 -17.17 -13.03
N GLU A 165 10.08 -17.75 -12.69
CA GLU A 165 9.67 -19.04 -13.23
C GLU A 165 9.74 -18.92 -14.76
N LYS A 166 10.68 -19.66 -15.34
CA LYS A 166 10.79 -19.78 -16.79
C LYS A 166 9.44 -20.29 -17.29
N LYS A 167 8.70 -19.44 -17.98
CA LYS A 167 7.56 -19.89 -18.77
C LYS A 167 8.08 -20.94 -19.73
N GLU A 168 7.82 -22.21 -19.44
CA GLU A 168 8.00 -23.29 -20.39
C GLU A 168 7.19 -22.93 -21.63
N LYS A 169 7.89 -22.74 -22.74
CA LYS A 169 7.27 -22.62 -24.04
C LYS A 169 6.63 -23.97 -24.36
N VAL A 170 5.33 -24.06 -24.19
CA VAL A 170 4.55 -25.14 -24.75
C VAL A 170 4.71 -25.01 -26.27
N LYS A 171 5.32 -26.06 -26.86
CA LYS A 171 5.42 -26.26 -28.33
C LYS A 171 4.07 -26.69 -28.88
#